data_75c4ea2da606b5e7988e9c25c7865170
#
_entry.id   75c4ea2da606b5e7988e9c25c7865170
#
_cell.length_a   1.000
_cell.length_b   1.000
_cell.length_c   1.000
_cell.angle_alpha   90.00
_cell.angle_beta   90.00
_cell.angle_gamma   90.00
#
_symmetry.space_group_name_H-M   'P 1'
#
loop_
_entity.id
_entity.type
_entity.pdbx_description
1 polymer ?
#
loop_
_entity_poly.entity_id
_entity_poly.type
_entity_poly.pdbx_seq_one_letter_code
_entity_poly.pdbx_strand_id
1 'polypeptide(L)'
;MAAELVAAITDIELMKASQMGMKALGAGLAVGLTGIGAGVAEMAIGSAAVGATAENKDVFGLVLLLTVIPETIVIFGLVVGLLLLF
;
A
#
# COMPACT_ATOMS: atom_id res chain seq x y z
N MET A 1 -20.82 27.04 -31.94
CA MET A 1 -20.62 27.27 -30.50
C MET A 1 -21.03 26.07 -29.65
N ALA A 2 -22.26 25.56 -29.84
CA ALA A 2 -22.71 24.39 -29.04
C ALA A 2 -21.84 23.16 -29.26
N ALA A 3 -21.47 22.87 -30.51
CA ALA A 3 -20.63 21.72 -30.84
C ALA A 3 -19.24 21.84 -30.22
N GLU A 4 -18.68 23.04 -30.21
CA GLU A 4 -17.38 23.32 -29.62
C GLU A 4 -17.41 23.15 -28.08
N LEU A 5 -18.50 23.61 -27.48
CA LEU A 5 -18.71 23.49 -26.05
C LEU A 5 -18.88 22.02 -25.64
N VAL A 6 -19.66 21.24 -26.40
CA VAL A 6 -19.84 19.81 -26.16
C VAL A 6 -18.52 19.09 -26.31
N ALA A 7 -17.73 19.42 -27.35
CA ALA A 7 -16.39 18.79 -27.52
C ALA A 7 -15.45 19.10 -26.35
N ALA A 8 -15.46 20.35 -25.86
CA ALA A 8 -14.63 20.76 -24.73
C ALA A 8 -15.04 20.02 -23.46
N ILE A 9 -16.34 19.88 -23.18
CA ILE A 9 -16.85 19.16 -22.03
C ILE A 9 -16.48 17.67 -22.14
N THR A 10 -16.60 17.09 -23.33
CA THR A 10 -16.22 15.66 -23.54
C THR A 10 -14.74 15.45 -23.29
N ASP A 11 -13.88 16.36 -23.76
CA ASP A 11 -12.43 16.27 -23.53
C ASP A 11 -12.10 16.36 -22.03
N ILE A 12 -12.77 17.24 -21.30
CA ILE A 12 -12.58 17.35 -19.85
C ILE A 12 -12.99 16.07 -19.16
N GLU A 13 -14.12 15.46 -19.53
CA GLU A 13 -14.58 14.21 -18.93
C GLU A 13 -13.62 13.05 -19.22
N LEU A 14 -13.07 12.99 -20.43
CA LEU A 14 -12.08 11.98 -20.79
C LEU A 14 -10.79 12.17 -19.99
N MET A 15 -10.34 13.40 -19.79
CA MET A 15 -9.15 13.69 -18.99
C MET A 15 -9.37 13.29 -17.53
N LYS A 16 -10.53 13.59 -16.97
CA LYS A 16 -10.87 13.20 -15.59
C LYS A 16 -10.89 11.68 -15.44
N ALA A 17 -11.50 10.97 -16.38
CA ALA A 17 -11.54 9.52 -16.36
C ALA A 17 -10.15 8.91 -16.42
N SER A 18 -9.27 9.47 -17.28
CA SER A 18 -7.88 9.04 -17.38
C SER A 18 -7.12 9.26 -16.07
N GLN A 19 -7.30 10.42 -15.43
CA GLN A 19 -6.68 10.73 -14.15
C GLN A 19 -7.15 9.79 -13.05
N MET A 20 -8.44 9.44 -13.02
CA MET A 20 -8.97 8.49 -12.06
C MET A 20 -8.33 7.11 -12.21
N GLY A 21 -8.16 6.67 -13.45
CA GLY A 21 -7.47 5.41 -13.73
C GLY A 21 -6.03 5.41 -13.26
N MET A 22 -5.30 6.49 -13.51
CA MET A 22 -3.91 6.63 -13.07
C MET A 22 -3.80 6.68 -11.55
N LYS A 23 -4.71 7.37 -10.88
CA LYS A 23 -4.75 7.42 -9.42
C LYS A 23 -5.05 6.04 -8.84
N ALA A 24 -5.99 5.31 -9.43
CA ALA A 24 -6.32 3.96 -8.99
C ALA A 24 -5.13 3.03 -9.15
N LEU A 25 -4.41 3.12 -10.27
CA LEU A 25 -3.21 2.34 -10.51
C LEU A 25 -2.13 2.70 -9.50
N GLY A 26 -1.89 3.99 -9.27
CA GLY A 26 -0.93 4.46 -8.28
C GLY A 26 -1.26 4.00 -6.88
N ALA A 27 -2.54 4.04 -6.50
CA ALA A 27 -3.00 3.56 -5.21
C ALA A 27 -2.77 2.04 -5.07
N GLY A 28 -3.07 1.28 -6.11
CA GLY A 28 -2.82 -0.16 -6.14
C GLY A 28 -1.34 -0.49 -6.02
N LEU A 29 -0.48 0.26 -6.72
CA LEU A 29 0.96 0.09 -6.62
C LEU A 29 1.48 0.45 -5.23
N ALA A 30 0.97 1.52 -4.62
CA ALA A 30 1.38 1.94 -3.28
C ALA A 30 1.08 0.85 -2.25
N VAL A 31 -0.12 0.28 -2.28
CA VAL A 31 -0.50 -0.80 -1.36
C VAL A 31 0.19 -2.11 -1.73
N GLY A 32 0.21 -2.45 -3.02
CA GLY A 32 0.76 -3.72 -3.49
C GLY A 32 2.27 -3.84 -3.28
N LEU A 33 3.03 -2.82 -3.66
CA LEU A 33 4.48 -2.85 -3.53
C LEU A 33 4.92 -2.81 -2.07
N THR A 34 4.26 -1.99 -1.25
CA THR A 34 4.56 -1.96 0.19
C THR A 34 4.13 -3.24 0.86
N GLY A 35 3.02 -3.85 0.41
CA GLY A 35 2.60 -5.16 0.89
C GLY A 35 3.61 -6.25 0.59
N ILE A 36 4.17 -6.26 -0.62
CA ILE A 36 5.23 -7.20 -1.00
C ILE A 36 6.47 -6.96 -0.14
N GLY A 37 6.88 -5.69 0.01
CA GLY A 37 8.04 -5.35 0.83
C GLY A 37 7.87 -5.79 2.27
N ALA A 38 6.72 -5.53 2.87
CA ALA A 38 6.41 -5.97 4.23
C ALA A 38 6.39 -7.50 4.33
N GLY A 39 5.83 -8.17 3.33
CA GLY A 39 5.78 -9.64 3.29
C GLY A 39 7.16 -10.27 3.21
N VAL A 40 8.05 -9.70 2.39
CA VAL A 40 9.43 -10.20 2.29
C VAL A 40 10.16 -10.03 3.61
N ALA A 41 10.03 -8.88 4.25
CA ALA A 41 10.63 -8.65 5.56
C ALA A 41 10.07 -9.61 6.60
N GLU A 42 8.76 -9.84 6.57
CA GLU A 42 8.08 -10.71 7.52
C GLU A 42 8.51 -12.16 7.40
N MET A 43 8.87 -12.62 6.20
CA MET A 43 9.38 -13.99 6.02
C MET A 43 10.60 -14.25 6.87
N ALA A 44 11.55 -13.34 6.87
CA ALA A 44 12.79 -13.50 7.65
C ALA A 44 12.55 -13.27 9.15
N ILE A 45 11.87 -12.17 9.47
CA ILE A 45 11.64 -11.79 10.87
C ILE A 45 10.71 -12.80 11.55
N GLY A 46 9.63 -13.19 10.88
CA GLY A 46 8.65 -14.13 11.42
C GLY A 46 9.27 -15.50 11.70
N SER A 47 10.06 -16.01 10.76
CA SER A 47 10.73 -17.29 10.95
C SER A 47 11.71 -17.25 12.13
N ALA A 48 12.49 -16.19 12.23
CA ALA A 48 13.42 -15.99 13.33
C ALA A 48 12.68 -15.84 14.66
N ALA A 49 11.55 -15.12 14.65
CA ALA A 49 10.72 -14.91 15.85
C ALA A 49 10.16 -16.22 16.38
N VAL A 50 9.68 -17.09 15.50
CA VAL A 50 9.18 -18.41 15.89
C VAL A 50 10.28 -19.23 16.53
N GLY A 51 11.47 -19.26 15.93
CA GLY A 51 12.60 -20.00 16.47
C GLY A 51 13.06 -19.46 17.82
N ALA A 52 13.18 -18.14 17.94
CA ALA A 52 13.59 -17.51 19.19
C ALA A 52 12.58 -17.79 20.31
N THR A 53 11.29 -17.70 20.01
CA THR A 53 10.23 -17.96 21.00
C THR A 53 10.21 -19.43 21.42
N ALA A 54 10.49 -20.34 20.49
CA ALA A 54 10.57 -21.75 20.79
C ALA A 54 11.71 -22.07 21.75
N GLU A 55 12.85 -21.36 21.66
CA GLU A 55 13.98 -21.52 22.54
C GLU A 55 13.78 -20.84 23.90
N ASN A 56 13.14 -19.67 23.90
CA ASN A 56 12.93 -18.89 25.12
C ASN A 56 11.65 -18.10 25.02
N LYS A 57 10.61 -18.54 25.71
CA LYS A 57 9.30 -17.88 25.70
C LYS A 57 9.32 -16.46 26.26
N ASP A 58 10.35 -16.12 27.06
CA ASP A 58 10.45 -14.79 27.66
C ASP A 58 10.72 -13.71 26.63
N VAL A 59 11.20 -14.05 25.42
CA VAL A 59 11.44 -13.07 24.37
C VAL A 59 10.21 -12.83 23.48
N PHE A 60 9.08 -13.48 23.76
CA PHE A 60 7.88 -13.36 22.91
C PHE A 60 7.45 -11.92 22.69
N GLY A 61 7.41 -11.10 23.74
CA GLY A 61 7.01 -9.71 23.64
C GLY A 61 7.93 -8.91 22.72
N LEU A 62 9.24 -9.13 22.84
CA LEU A 62 10.22 -8.44 22.00
C LEU A 62 10.11 -8.88 20.53
N VAL A 63 10.01 -10.18 20.28
CA VAL A 63 9.92 -10.65 18.89
C VAL A 63 8.58 -10.27 18.26
N LEU A 64 7.52 -10.19 19.05
CA LEU A 64 6.23 -9.69 18.55
C LEU A 64 6.37 -8.24 18.09
N LEU A 65 7.05 -7.40 18.87
CA LEU A 65 7.32 -6.02 18.48
C LEU A 65 8.09 -5.97 17.16
N LEU A 66 9.11 -6.81 16.99
CA LEU A 66 9.90 -6.86 15.77
C LEU A 66 9.08 -7.32 14.57
N THR A 67 8.09 -8.20 14.75
CA THR A 67 7.26 -8.69 13.65
C THR A 67 6.26 -7.65 13.17
N VAL A 68 5.89 -6.67 14.00
CA VAL A 68 4.95 -5.63 13.59
C VAL A 68 5.63 -4.44 12.92
N ILE A 69 6.96 -4.30 13.01
CA ILE A 69 7.67 -3.19 12.37
C ILE A 69 7.47 -3.17 10.84
N PRO A 70 7.61 -4.28 10.11
CA PRO A 70 7.37 -4.27 8.66
C PRO A 70 5.96 -3.85 8.26
N GLU A 71 4.98 -4.04 9.14
CA GLU A 71 3.61 -3.64 8.88
C GLU A 71 3.48 -2.12 8.70
N THR A 72 4.40 -1.33 9.27
CA THR A 72 4.38 0.13 9.09
C THR A 72 4.58 0.51 7.63
N ILE A 73 5.33 -0.28 6.88
CA ILE A 73 5.58 -0.04 5.45
C ILE A 73 4.26 -0.08 4.68
N VAL A 74 3.46 -1.12 4.87
CA VAL A 74 2.18 -1.26 4.16
C VAL A 74 1.15 -0.27 4.68
N ILE A 75 1.21 0.10 5.96
CA ILE A 75 0.33 1.13 6.51
C ILE A 75 0.59 2.46 5.82
N PHE A 76 1.85 2.87 5.65
CA PHE A 76 2.18 4.08 4.90
C PHE A 76 1.77 3.96 3.44
N GLY A 77 1.95 2.81 2.83
CA GLY A 77 1.47 2.56 1.48
C GLY A 77 -0.05 2.70 1.37
N LEU A 78 -0.78 2.20 2.35
CA LEU A 78 -2.23 2.36 2.42
C LEU A 78 -2.64 3.82 2.53
N VAL A 79 -1.96 4.59 3.38
CA VAL A 79 -2.23 6.03 3.53
C VAL A 79 -2.03 6.75 2.20
N VAL A 80 -0.92 6.48 1.51
CA VAL A 80 -0.67 7.07 0.20
C VAL A 80 -1.75 6.67 -0.79
N GLY A 81 -2.13 5.38 -0.81
CA GLY A 81 -3.19 4.90 -1.68
C GLY A 81 -4.52 5.60 -1.44
N LEU A 82 -4.90 5.78 -0.19
CA LEU A 82 -6.14 6.48 0.16
C LEU A 82 -6.09 7.96 -0.23
N LEU A 83 -4.94 8.62 -0.03
CA LEU A 83 -4.76 10.00 -0.42
C LEU A 83 -4.87 10.19 -1.94
N LEU A 84 -4.43 9.21 -2.71
CA LEU A 84 -4.57 9.26 -4.17
C LEU A 84 -6.01 9.08 -4.63
N LEU A 85 -6.79 8.26 -3.93
CA LEU A 85 -8.18 7.97 -4.31
C LEU A 85 -9.17 9.02 -3.82
N PHE A 86 -8.90 9.64 -2.71
CA PHE A 86 -9.79 10.60 -2.06
C PHE A 86 -9.10 11.94 -1.82
#